data_1d21392b74643aedb53f065aca6132a1
#
_entry.id   1d21392b74643aedb53f065aca6132a1
#
_cell.length_a   1.000
_cell.length_b   1.000
_cell.length_c   1.000
_cell.angle_alpha   90.00
_cell.angle_beta   90.00
_cell.angle_gamma   90.00
#
_symmetry.space_group_name_H-M   'P 1'
#
loop_
_entity.id
_entity.type
_entity.pdbx_description
1 polymer ?
#
loop_
_entity_poly.entity_id
_entity_poly.type
_entity_poly.pdbx_seq_one_letter_code
_entity_poly.pdbx_strand_id
1 'polypeptide(L)'
;MNNSQPACPLDPSAAQRLDKELRQKSQASHEWLWQMMQDAVPRLLQPLAGPDAIVFLDNPLEGKEMQALTRLANGFVVYLPPLALLVDPGPDIITRALTSGVELQRLNSIFISHPHLDHYAGAEAAIDEMCFLMLIRRGHLLLSEDAAHSTVISEFHRGAAPYGGPEQVIVLRPGEPVDLLGARLTPVPAYHHRGGCGLIIEKNGLRLGYTSDTSYIVSFRASDGTRRTIEDNFAVMEDFAAIEDYRHDLKAAYSDVDVLVANVGGHASGARLEMSALALAHLLRGSRVQLCLATHFLRTCLYPHDLRADIARYVQAASGVPTLVAESRLRLDLGPFRSRESGNR
;
A
#
# COMPACT_ATOMS: atom_id res chain seq x y z
N MET A 1 28.60 -8.17 -50.86
CA MET A 1 29.64 -7.14 -50.72
C MET A 1 29.93 -7.00 -49.24
N ASN A 2 31.03 -7.60 -48.77
CA ASN A 2 31.48 -7.52 -47.38
C ASN A 2 32.17 -6.17 -47.15
N ASN A 3 31.49 -5.25 -46.51
CA ASN A 3 32.09 -4.01 -45.98
C ASN A 3 32.63 -4.28 -44.56
N SER A 4 33.76 -5.00 -44.47
CA SER A 4 34.59 -4.98 -43.30
C SER A 4 35.36 -3.67 -43.27
N GLN A 5 34.87 -2.66 -42.54
CA GLN A 5 35.69 -1.50 -42.21
C GLN A 5 36.93 -2.02 -41.47
N PRO A 6 38.15 -1.60 -41.85
CA PRO A 6 39.34 -1.96 -41.11
C PRO A 6 39.24 -1.41 -39.67
N ALA A 7 39.36 -2.24 -38.66
CA ALA A 7 39.47 -1.82 -37.28
C ALA A 7 40.61 -0.78 -37.17
N CYS A 8 40.28 0.41 -36.75
CA CYS A 8 41.28 1.45 -36.44
C CYS A 8 42.24 0.86 -35.40
N PRO A 9 43.56 0.82 -35.69
CA PRO A 9 44.51 0.25 -34.73
C PRO A 9 44.44 1.08 -33.45
N LEU A 10 44.09 0.42 -32.34
CA LEU A 10 44.04 1.03 -31.00
C LEU A 10 45.46 1.51 -30.67
N ASP A 11 45.66 2.81 -30.50
CA ASP A 11 46.89 3.38 -29.96
C ASP A 11 47.06 2.94 -28.50
N PRO A 12 48.02 2.05 -28.17
CA PRO A 12 48.20 1.54 -26.81
C PRO A 12 48.50 2.66 -25.80
N SER A 13 49.11 3.77 -26.25
CA SER A 13 49.43 4.90 -25.41
C SER A 13 48.18 5.74 -25.08
N ALA A 14 47.26 5.82 -26.01
CA ALA A 14 45.95 6.46 -25.79
C ALA A 14 45.10 5.66 -24.79
N ALA A 15 45.10 4.32 -24.94
CA ALA A 15 44.37 3.45 -24.01
C ALA A 15 44.92 3.57 -22.58
N GLN A 16 46.25 3.60 -22.40
CA GLN A 16 46.87 3.78 -21.09
C GLN A 16 46.58 5.12 -20.47
N ARG A 17 46.54 6.22 -21.25
CA ARG A 17 46.16 7.54 -20.76
C ARG A 17 44.68 7.57 -20.29
N LEU A 18 43.78 7.00 -21.09
CA LEU A 18 42.37 6.88 -20.76
C LEU A 18 42.14 6.02 -19.52
N ASP A 19 42.84 4.87 -19.40
CA ASP A 19 42.73 4.02 -18.20
C ASP A 19 43.16 4.77 -16.94
N LYS A 20 44.29 5.51 -17.00
CA LYS A 20 44.74 6.33 -15.86
C LYS A 20 43.71 7.40 -15.47
N GLU A 21 43.15 8.08 -16.47
CA GLU A 21 42.13 9.11 -16.24
C GLU A 21 40.84 8.53 -15.66
N LEU A 22 40.38 7.38 -16.19
CA LEU A 22 39.20 6.67 -15.69
C LEU A 22 39.40 6.20 -14.25
N ARG A 23 40.58 5.67 -13.89
CA ARG A 23 40.87 5.26 -12.51
C ARG A 23 40.81 6.44 -11.55
N GLN A 24 41.37 7.60 -11.93
CA GLN A 24 41.32 8.81 -11.10
C GLN A 24 39.88 9.29 -10.91
N LYS A 25 39.09 9.35 -11.99
CA LYS A 25 37.67 9.75 -11.93
C LYS A 25 36.84 8.75 -11.12
N SER A 26 37.08 7.45 -11.31
CA SER A 26 36.40 6.40 -10.54
C SER A 26 36.69 6.49 -9.06
N GLN A 27 37.95 6.72 -8.69
CA GLN A 27 38.33 6.90 -7.29
C GLN A 27 37.63 8.12 -6.68
N ALA A 28 37.66 9.27 -7.36
CA ALA A 28 36.99 10.50 -6.90
C ALA A 28 35.47 10.28 -6.76
N SER A 29 34.84 9.53 -7.67
CA SER A 29 33.43 9.19 -7.58
C SER A 29 33.10 8.29 -6.38
N HIS A 30 33.97 7.32 -6.06
CA HIS A 30 33.81 6.48 -4.87
C HIS A 30 33.98 7.29 -3.57
N GLU A 31 34.97 8.17 -3.51
CA GLU A 31 35.18 9.04 -2.36
C GLU A 31 33.98 9.98 -2.13
N TRP A 32 33.46 10.57 -3.21
CA TRP A 32 32.25 11.41 -3.16
C TRP A 32 31.02 10.62 -2.69
N LEU A 33 30.78 9.43 -3.26
CA LEU A 33 29.67 8.58 -2.86
C LEU A 33 29.76 8.19 -1.39
N TRP A 34 30.97 7.80 -0.95
CA TRP A 34 31.23 7.43 0.44
C TRP A 34 30.94 8.59 1.40
N GLN A 35 31.43 9.79 1.06
CA GLN A 35 31.18 11.01 1.85
C GLN A 35 29.67 11.33 1.88
N MET A 36 28.99 11.26 0.74
CA MET A 36 27.55 11.47 0.65
C MET A 36 26.79 10.48 1.55
N MET A 37 27.19 9.22 1.57
CA MET A 37 26.58 8.21 2.45
C MET A 37 26.84 8.51 3.92
N GLN A 38 28.06 8.90 4.29
CA GLN A 38 28.40 9.27 5.66
C GLN A 38 27.59 10.47 6.16
N ASP A 39 27.28 11.42 5.30
CA ASP A 39 26.48 12.61 5.64
C ASP A 39 24.97 12.32 5.65
N ALA A 40 24.50 11.49 4.72
CA ALA A 40 23.08 11.20 4.54
C ALA A 40 22.56 10.16 5.55
N VAL A 41 23.29 9.07 5.76
CA VAL A 41 22.84 7.94 6.60
C VAL A 41 22.50 8.37 8.03
N PRO A 42 23.33 9.14 8.77
CA PRO A 42 22.97 9.57 10.12
C PRO A 42 21.69 10.41 10.16
N ARG A 43 21.46 11.26 9.14
CA ARG A 43 20.25 12.09 9.02
C ARG A 43 19.01 11.26 8.73
N LEU A 44 19.13 10.27 7.85
CA LEU A 44 18.04 9.38 7.47
C LEU A 44 17.70 8.37 8.58
N LEU A 45 18.66 8.04 9.44
CA LEU A 45 18.48 7.18 10.61
C LEU A 45 17.88 7.91 11.82
N GLN A 46 17.82 9.23 11.82
CA GLN A 46 17.16 9.97 12.89
C GLN A 46 15.69 9.56 12.98
N PRO A 47 15.14 9.43 14.20
CA PRO A 47 13.72 9.15 14.37
C PRO A 47 12.88 10.13 13.56
N LEU A 48 11.88 9.62 12.87
CA LEU A 48 10.95 10.46 12.14
C LEU A 48 10.25 11.39 13.13
N ALA A 49 10.26 12.68 12.85
CA ALA A 49 9.50 13.70 13.56
C ALA A 49 8.56 14.39 12.58
N GLY A 50 7.41 14.80 13.06
CA GLY A 50 6.43 15.51 12.23
C GLY A 50 4.99 15.16 12.61
N PRO A 51 4.00 15.72 11.90
CA PRO A 51 2.60 15.43 12.13
C PRO A 51 2.24 14.00 11.69
N ASP A 52 1.21 13.46 12.31
CA ASP A 52 0.56 12.24 11.83
C ASP A 52 -0.05 12.51 10.45
N ALA A 53 0.26 11.68 9.48
CA ALA A 53 -0.21 11.89 8.11
C ALA A 53 -0.36 10.58 7.36
N ILE A 54 -1.22 10.59 6.34
CA ILE A 54 -1.25 9.57 5.30
C ILE A 54 -0.94 10.22 3.95
N VAL A 55 -0.12 9.55 3.14
CA VAL A 55 0.26 10.01 1.79
C VAL A 55 -0.02 8.89 0.81
N PHE A 56 -0.97 9.09 -0.10
CA PHE A 56 -1.20 8.19 -1.23
C PHE A 56 -0.16 8.44 -2.30
N LEU A 57 0.41 7.35 -2.81
CA LEU A 57 1.46 7.44 -3.80
C LEU A 57 0.89 7.79 -5.17
N ASP A 58 1.73 8.39 -6.00
CA ASP A 58 1.38 8.75 -7.36
C ASP A 58 0.94 7.51 -8.18
N ASN A 59 -0.05 7.69 -9.02
CA ASN A 59 -0.43 6.70 -10.02
C ASN A 59 -0.14 7.27 -11.43
N PRO A 60 1.04 7.01 -12.01
CA PRO A 60 1.43 7.56 -13.30
C PRO A 60 0.56 7.06 -14.46
N LEU A 61 -0.24 6.01 -14.23
CA LEU A 61 -1.20 5.49 -15.20
C LEU A 61 -2.62 6.02 -15.00
N GLU A 62 -2.83 6.93 -14.06
CA GLU A 62 -4.17 7.51 -13.84
C GLU A 62 -4.71 8.09 -15.16
N GLY A 63 -5.89 7.61 -15.56
CA GLY A 63 -6.46 7.93 -16.88
C GLY A 63 -5.89 7.13 -18.06
N LYS A 64 -4.93 6.22 -17.85
CA LYS A 64 -4.32 5.36 -18.88
C LYS A 64 -4.34 3.87 -18.53
N GLU A 65 -5.05 3.50 -17.47
CA GLU A 65 -5.06 2.13 -16.93
C GLU A 65 -5.56 1.09 -17.91
N MET A 66 -6.34 1.51 -18.94
CA MET A 66 -6.77 0.62 -20.03
C MET A 66 -5.61 0.12 -20.89
N GLN A 67 -4.48 0.82 -20.90
CA GLN A 67 -3.30 0.45 -21.67
C GLN A 67 -2.38 -0.56 -20.95
N ALA A 68 -2.62 -0.77 -19.66
CA ALA A 68 -1.86 -1.73 -18.85
C ALA A 68 -2.76 -2.85 -18.35
N LEU A 69 -2.29 -4.08 -18.42
CA LEU A 69 -3.01 -5.24 -17.85
C LEU A 69 -2.82 -5.31 -16.34
N THR A 70 -1.64 -4.94 -15.85
CA THR A 70 -1.34 -4.90 -14.43
C THR A 70 -1.95 -3.64 -13.80
N ARG A 71 -2.72 -3.81 -12.75
CA ARG A 71 -3.22 -2.69 -11.94
C ARG A 71 -2.06 -2.11 -11.14
N LEU A 72 -2.11 -0.81 -10.92
CA LEU A 72 -1.29 -0.16 -9.91
C LEU A 72 -2.19 0.06 -8.69
N ALA A 73 -1.94 -0.71 -7.63
CA ALA A 73 -2.56 -0.40 -6.35
C ALA A 73 -2.11 0.99 -5.91
N ASN A 74 -3.03 1.78 -5.34
CA ASN A 74 -2.68 3.04 -4.73
C ASN A 74 -2.02 2.77 -3.37
N GLY A 75 -0.77 2.26 -3.40
CA GLY A 75 0.04 2.14 -2.20
C GLY A 75 0.14 3.49 -1.48
N PHE A 76 0.25 3.46 -0.18
CA PHE A 76 0.30 4.68 0.62
C PHE A 76 1.28 4.55 1.79
N VAL A 77 1.70 5.69 2.33
CA VAL A 77 2.56 5.74 3.52
C VAL A 77 1.78 6.34 4.67
N VAL A 78 1.81 5.67 5.81
CA VAL A 78 1.30 6.15 7.09
C VAL A 78 2.46 6.65 7.93
N TYR A 79 2.43 7.91 8.28
CA TYR A 79 3.36 8.55 9.20
C TYR A 79 2.68 8.73 10.55
N LEU A 80 3.12 7.96 11.54
CA LEU A 80 2.74 8.08 12.96
C LEU A 80 4.04 8.05 13.78
N PRO A 81 4.78 9.14 13.85
CA PRO A 81 6.14 9.13 14.37
C PRO A 81 6.30 8.43 15.74
N PRO A 82 7.34 7.56 15.87
CA PRO A 82 8.42 7.28 14.94
C PRO A 82 8.09 6.26 13.83
N LEU A 83 6.88 5.72 13.74
CA LEU A 83 6.46 4.79 12.68
C LEU A 83 6.33 5.51 11.33
N ALA A 84 6.97 4.97 10.29
CA ALA A 84 6.77 5.31 8.89
C ALA A 84 6.53 4.01 8.11
N LEU A 85 5.26 3.70 7.88
CA LEU A 85 4.79 2.44 7.30
C LEU A 85 4.36 2.63 5.85
N LEU A 86 5.05 1.99 4.93
CA LEU A 86 4.60 1.82 3.55
C LEU A 86 3.65 0.62 3.46
N VAL A 87 2.47 0.84 2.92
CA VAL A 87 1.44 -0.18 2.74
C VAL A 87 1.33 -0.52 1.26
N ASP A 88 1.40 -1.80 0.96
CA ASP A 88 1.20 -2.39 -0.37
C ASP A 88 1.99 -1.71 -1.49
N PRO A 89 3.33 -1.84 -1.48
CA PRO A 89 4.21 -1.29 -2.52
C PRO A 89 4.03 -2.01 -3.85
N GLY A 90 3.09 -1.55 -4.66
CA GLY A 90 2.88 -2.05 -6.02
C GLY A 90 4.00 -1.69 -6.99
N PRO A 91 3.83 -1.98 -8.30
CA PRO A 91 4.83 -1.68 -9.33
C PRO A 91 5.29 -0.21 -9.32
N ASP A 92 6.50 0.04 -9.84
CA ASP A 92 7.10 1.38 -10.00
C ASP A 92 7.25 2.20 -8.70
N ILE A 93 7.40 1.52 -7.56
CA ILE A 93 7.40 2.16 -6.24
C ILE A 93 8.39 3.32 -6.11
N ILE A 94 9.59 3.21 -6.70
CA ILE A 94 10.61 4.27 -6.63
C ILE A 94 10.11 5.54 -7.31
N THR A 95 9.64 5.44 -8.56
CA THR A 95 9.12 6.59 -9.30
C THR A 95 7.92 7.20 -8.59
N ARG A 96 7.01 6.36 -8.12
CA ARG A 96 5.78 6.77 -7.42
C ARG A 96 6.09 7.48 -6.10
N ALA A 97 7.04 7.00 -5.34
CA ALA A 97 7.49 7.65 -4.11
C ALA A 97 8.12 9.01 -4.40
N LEU A 98 9.07 9.07 -5.35
CA LEU A 98 9.73 10.32 -5.73
C LEU A 98 8.74 11.39 -6.19
N THR A 99 7.78 11.04 -7.05
CA THR A 99 6.77 11.97 -7.54
C THR A 99 5.77 12.40 -6.47
N SER A 100 5.61 11.61 -5.40
CA SER A 100 4.78 11.94 -4.23
C SER A 100 5.54 12.66 -3.12
N GLY A 101 6.84 12.94 -3.30
CA GLY A 101 7.67 13.54 -2.26
C GLY A 101 7.90 12.63 -1.05
N VAL A 102 7.90 11.32 -1.25
CA VAL A 102 8.17 10.31 -0.23
C VAL A 102 9.61 9.81 -0.38
N GLU A 103 10.38 9.95 0.68
CA GLU A 103 11.75 9.42 0.79
C GLU A 103 11.70 7.99 1.33
N LEU A 104 11.85 6.98 0.45
CA LEU A 104 11.79 5.56 0.83
C LEU A 104 12.86 5.18 1.86
N GLN A 105 14.02 5.85 1.81
CA GLN A 105 15.12 5.65 2.77
C GLN A 105 14.74 6.05 4.21
N ARG A 106 13.70 6.86 4.40
CA ARG A 106 13.20 7.26 5.72
C ARG A 106 12.12 6.33 6.26
N LEU A 107 11.64 5.41 5.46
CA LEU A 107 10.72 4.37 5.94
C LEU A 107 11.44 3.47 6.95
N ASN A 108 10.66 2.92 7.87
CA ASN A 108 11.13 1.93 8.82
C ASN A 108 10.22 0.72 8.92
N SER A 109 9.16 0.68 8.13
CA SER A 109 8.27 -0.47 8.08
C SER A 109 7.61 -0.56 6.70
N ILE A 110 7.46 -1.79 6.20
CA ILE A 110 6.78 -2.10 4.93
C ILE A 110 5.77 -3.21 5.23
N PHE A 111 4.52 -3.04 4.81
CA PHE A 111 3.46 -4.03 4.97
C PHE A 111 2.94 -4.50 3.62
N ILE A 112 2.81 -5.81 3.46
CA ILE A 112 2.21 -6.47 2.31
C ILE A 112 0.98 -7.23 2.76
N SER A 113 -0.18 -6.79 2.33
CA SER A 113 -1.47 -7.31 2.78
C SER A 113 -1.81 -8.67 2.18
N HIS A 114 -1.42 -8.93 0.92
CA HIS A 114 -1.65 -10.21 0.23
C HIS A 114 -0.76 -10.37 -1.02
N PRO A 115 -0.64 -11.58 -1.60
CA PRO A 115 0.32 -11.89 -2.66
C PRO A 115 -0.18 -11.59 -4.08
N HIS A 116 -0.93 -10.49 -4.32
CA HIS A 116 -1.21 -10.00 -5.66
C HIS A 116 -0.17 -8.97 -6.10
N LEU A 117 0.18 -9.02 -7.40
CA LEU A 117 1.28 -8.27 -7.98
C LEU A 117 1.19 -6.75 -7.73
N ASP A 118 -0.01 -6.20 -7.81
CA ASP A 118 -0.28 -4.79 -7.58
C ASP A 118 -0.10 -4.34 -6.12
N HIS A 119 0.06 -5.29 -5.17
CA HIS A 119 0.33 -5.01 -3.76
C HIS A 119 1.77 -5.26 -3.34
N TYR A 120 2.53 -6.12 -4.04
CA TYR A 120 3.88 -6.44 -3.60
C TYR A 120 4.99 -6.18 -4.62
N ALA A 121 4.70 -5.96 -5.91
CA ALA A 121 5.72 -5.97 -6.95
C ALA A 121 6.85 -4.93 -6.76
N GLY A 122 6.62 -3.87 -6.01
CA GLY A 122 7.64 -2.88 -5.66
C GLY A 122 8.33 -3.12 -4.32
N ALA A 123 7.95 -4.18 -3.59
CA ALA A 123 8.38 -4.35 -2.21
C ALA A 123 9.90 -4.53 -2.08
N GLU A 124 10.53 -5.34 -2.93
CA GLU A 124 11.97 -5.55 -2.88
C GLU A 124 12.75 -4.26 -3.14
N ALA A 125 12.31 -3.46 -4.12
CA ALA A 125 12.91 -2.15 -4.38
C ALA A 125 12.72 -1.17 -3.18
N ALA A 126 11.57 -1.22 -2.51
CA ALA A 126 11.34 -0.43 -1.31
C ALA A 126 12.20 -0.91 -0.12
N ILE A 127 12.44 -2.22 0.00
CA ILE A 127 13.34 -2.80 1.01
C ILE A 127 14.78 -2.38 0.74
N ASP A 128 15.23 -2.42 -0.51
CA ASP A 128 16.57 -1.95 -0.90
C ASP A 128 16.78 -0.49 -0.51
N GLU A 129 15.83 0.38 -0.82
CA GLU A 129 15.88 1.79 -0.43
C GLU A 129 15.88 1.97 1.09
N MET A 130 14.97 1.30 1.80
CA MET A 130 14.89 1.34 3.26
C MET A 130 16.19 0.85 3.92
N CYS A 131 16.82 -0.18 3.36
CA CYS A 131 18.02 -0.82 3.90
C CYS A 131 19.32 -0.36 3.22
N PHE A 132 19.27 0.74 2.47
CA PHE A 132 20.43 1.31 1.76
C PHE A 132 21.15 0.27 0.88
N LEU A 133 20.46 -0.25 -0.13
CA LEU A 133 20.95 -1.32 -1.02
C LEU A 133 21.36 -2.58 -0.26
N MET A 134 20.61 -2.94 0.77
CA MET A 134 20.89 -4.09 1.65
C MET A 134 22.26 -4.02 2.36
N LEU A 135 22.80 -2.81 2.55
CA LEU A 135 24.06 -2.59 3.28
C LEU A 135 23.85 -2.35 4.79
N ILE A 136 22.65 -1.98 5.19
CA ILE A 136 22.31 -1.68 6.59
C ILE A 136 21.16 -2.59 7.04
N ARG A 137 21.30 -3.18 8.22
CA ARG A 137 20.21 -3.93 8.85
C ARG A 137 19.32 -2.97 9.62
N ARG A 138 18.09 -2.75 9.11
CA ARG A 138 17.11 -1.85 9.72
C ARG A 138 15.71 -2.07 9.22
N GLY A 139 14.76 -1.59 10.05
CA GLY A 139 13.35 -1.57 9.67
C GLY A 139 12.67 -2.95 9.73
N HIS A 140 11.39 -2.96 9.45
CA HIS A 140 10.54 -4.12 9.64
C HIS A 140 9.77 -4.44 8.35
N LEU A 141 9.79 -5.71 7.96
CA LEU A 141 8.96 -6.23 6.89
C LEU A 141 7.78 -6.99 7.51
N LEU A 142 6.57 -6.50 7.31
CA LEU A 142 5.34 -7.11 7.78
C LEU A 142 4.65 -7.79 6.61
N LEU A 143 4.36 -9.06 6.75
CA LEU A 143 3.72 -9.88 5.72
C LEU A 143 2.46 -10.50 6.29
N SER A 144 1.35 -10.47 5.55
CA SER A 144 0.26 -11.40 5.85
C SER A 144 0.78 -12.84 5.79
N GLU A 145 0.10 -13.76 6.44
CA GLU A 145 0.49 -15.18 6.42
C GLU A 145 0.54 -15.73 4.99
N ASP A 146 -0.42 -15.35 4.15
CA ASP A 146 -0.46 -15.76 2.74
C ASP A 146 0.68 -15.17 1.92
N ALA A 147 1.03 -13.89 2.13
CA ALA A 147 2.19 -13.28 1.49
C ALA A 147 3.51 -13.91 1.93
N ALA A 148 3.61 -14.30 3.19
CA ALA A 148 4.79 -14.98 3.73
C ALA A 148 4.98 -16.39 3.13
N HIS A 149 3.89 -17.14 2.98
CA HIS A 149 3.90 -18.50 2.44
C HIS A 149 4.07 -18.53 0.90
N SER A 150 3.56 -17.54 0.19
CA SER A 150 3.65 -17.48 -1.27
C SER A 150 5.05 -17.15 -1.81
N THR A 151 5.99 -16.82 -0.94
CA THR A 151 7.40 -16.51 -1.28
C THR A 151 7.54 -15.38 -2.32
N VAL A 152 6.59 -14.44 -2.34
CA VAL A 152 6.61 -13.30 -3.28
C VAL A 152 7.75 -12.30 -3.01
N ILE A 153 8.37 -12.38 -1.84
CA ILE A 153 9.61 -11.67 -1.48
C ILE A 153 10.71 -12.70 -1.35
N SER A 154 11.82 -12.48 -2.06
CA SER A 154 12.97 -13.37 -2.03
C SER A 154 13.58 -13.50 -0.62
N GLU A 155 14.24 -14.61 -0.36
CA GLU A 155 14.95 -14.82 0.91
C GLU A 155 16.01 -13.74 1.14
N PHE A 156 16.64 -13.27 0.08
CA PHE A 156 17.63 -12.18 0.14
C PHE A 156 17.01 -10.94 0.80
N HIS A 157 15.85 -10.48 0.34
CA HIS A 157 15.16 -9.30 0.87
C HIS A 157 14.40 -9.59 2.19
N ARG A 158 14.23 -10.86 2.55
CA ARG A 158 13.69 -11.26 3.85
C ARG A 158 14.76 -11.38 4.96
N GLY A 159 15.97 -10.90 4.72
CA GLY A 159 17.05 -10.84 5.70
C GLY A 159 18.14 -11.90 5.55
N ALA A 160 18.13 -12.72 4.49
CA ALA A 160 19.22 -13.64 4.18
C ALA A 160 20.44 -12.93 3.57
N ALA A 161 20.34 -11.64 3.23
CA ALA A 161 21.48 -10.87 2.75
C ALA A 161 22.59 -10.80 3.81
N PRO A 162 23.88 -10.93 3.39
CA PRO A 162 24.98 -11.09 4.35
C PRO A 162 25.28 -9.82 5.16
N TYR A 163 24.94 -8.65 4.65
CA TYR A 163 25.36 -7.37 5.26
C TYR A 163 24.21 -6.56 5.83
N GLY A 164 23.02 -6.63 5.26
CA GLY A 164 21.90 -5.77 5.62
C GLY A 164 20.55 -6.44 5.43
N GLY A 165 19.50 -5.62 5.31
CA GLY A 165 18.13 -6.07 5.13
C GLY A 165 17.21 -5.67 6.28
N PRO A 166 15.97 -6.12 6.28
CA PRO A 166 15.05 -5.88 7.41
C PRO A 166 15.64 -6.43 8.72
N GLU A 167 15.48 -5.66 9.79
CA GLU A 167 15.85 -6.09 11.14
C GLU A 167 14.97 -7.23 11.62
N GLN A 168 13.69 -7.16 11.26
CA GLN A 168 12.71 -8.20 11.55
C GLN A 168 11.78 -8.43 10.36
N VAL A 169 11.41 -9.69 10.15
CA VAL A 169 10.29 -10.09 9.29
C VAL A 169 9.20 -10.61 10.20
N ILE A 170 8.06 -9.94 10.19
CA ILE A 170 6.92 -10.20 11.07
C ILE A 170 5.78 -10.75 10.23
N VAL A 171 5.35 -11.98 10.54
CA VAL A 171 4.16 -12.57 9.90
C VAL A 171 2.93 -12.18 10.71
N LEU A 172 2.02 -11.47 10.06
CA LEU A 172 0.78 -11.00 10.66
C LEU A 172 -0.32 -12.04 10.48
N ARG A 173 -0.96 -12.42 11.60
CA ARG A 173 -2.12 -13.31 11.62
C ARG A 173 -3.35 -12.57 12.10
N PRO A 174 -4.50 -12.72 11.44
CA PRO A 174 -5.74 -12.09 11.87
C PRO A 174 -6.05 -12.35 13.34
N GLY A 175 -6.34 -11.28 14.07
CA GLY A 175 -6.64 -11.36 15.51
C GLY A 175 -5.43 -11.41 16.46
N GLU A 176 -4.20 -11.50 15.94
CA GLU A 176 -2.97 -11.48 16.73
C GLU A 176 -2.29 -10.09 16.62
N PRO A 177 -2.52 -9.16 17.57
CA PRO A 177 -1.94 -7.83 17.47
C PRO A 177 -0.43 -7.84 17.73
N VAL A 178 0.28 -6.91 17.10
CA VAL A 178 1.72 -6.70 17.21
C VAL A 178 2.00 -5.27 17.62
N ASP A 179 2.82 -5.07 18.64
CA ASP A 179 3.28 -3.73 19.02
C ASP A 179 4.58 -3.39 18.28
N LEU A 180 4.57 -2.29 17.55
CA LEU A 180 5.68 -1.86 16.71
C LEU A 180 5.88 -0.35 16.77
N LEU A 181 7.05 0.10 17.17
CA LEU A 181 7.42 1.52 17.22
C LEU A 181 6.39 2.40 17.96
N GLY A 182 5.81 1.84 19.04
CA GLY A 182 4.81 2.51 19.85
C GLY A 182 3.42 2.59 19.21
N ALA A 183 3.19 1.90 18.11
CA ALA A 183 1.87 1.66 17.53
C ALA A 183 1.45 0.21 17.77
N ARG A 184 0.16 -0.02 17.97
CA ARG A 184 -0.44 -1.36 18.00
C ARG A 184 -1.04 -1.66 16.65
N LEU A 185 -0.59 -2.73 16.02
CA LEU A 185 -1.02 -3.21 14.71
C LEU A 185 -1.90 -4.43 14.90
N THR A 186 -3.17 -4.35 14.53
CA THR A 186 -4.12 -5.47 14.63
C THR A 186 -4.51 -5.93 13.22
N PRO A 187 -4.04 -7.10 12.77
CA PRO A 187 -4.44 -7.66 11.48
C PRO A 187 -5.91 -8.09 11.51
N VAL A 188 -6.64 -7.75 10.44
CA VAL A 188 -8.06 -8.07 10.25
C VAL A 188 -8.18 -9.05 9.08
N PRO A 189 -8.98 -10.13 9.16
CA PRO A 189 -9.14 -11.06 8.05
C PRO A 189 -9.52 -10.36 6.75
N ALA A 190 -8.99 -10.82 5.62
CA ALA A 190 -9.45 -10.42 4.29
C ALA A 190 -10.03 -11.63 3.55
N TYR A 191 -11.25 -11.47 3.06
CA TYR A 191 -11.97 -12.49 2.31
C TYR A 191 -11.76 -12.28 0.81
N HIS A 192 -10.57 -12.64 0.34
CA HIS A 192 -10.12 -12.44 -1.02
C HIS A 192 -9.58 -13.75 -1.61
N HIS A 193 -9.36 -13.81 -2.94
CA HIS A 193 -9.01 -15.02 -3.66
C HIS A 193 -7.77 -15.76 -3.12
N ARG A 194 -6.79 -15.01 -2.61
CA ARG A 194 -5.54 -15.55 -2.07
C ARG A 194 -5.37 -15.25 -0.58
N GLY A 195 -6.48 -15.03 0.12
CA GLY A 195 -6.43 -14.65 1.52
C GLY A 195 -5.82 -13.26 1.74
N GLY A 196 -5.11 -13.09 2.85
CA GLY A 196 -4.50 -11.84 3.23
C GLY A 196 -5.09 -11.24 4.49
N CYS A 197 -4.67 -10.03 4.81
CA CYS A 197 -5.25 -9.27 5.92
C CYS A 197 -5.26 -7.77 5.64
N GLY A 198 -6.31 -7.12 6.15
CA GLY A 198 -6.30 -5.69 6.40
C GLY A 198 -5.56 -5.38 7.70
N LEU A 199 -5.53 -4.11 8.09
CA LEU A 199 -4.78 -3.67 9.25
C LEU A 199 -5.52 -2.56 10.00
N ILE A 200 -5.56 -2.64 11.33
CA ILE A 200 -5.90 -1.52 12.20
C ILE A 200 -4.62 -1.07 12.88
N ILE A 201 -4.32 0.23 12.80
CA ILE A 201 -3.15 0.86 13.39
C ILE A 201 -3.63 1.81 14.48
N GLU A 202 -3.22 1.54 15.72
CA GLU A 202 -3.59 2.36 16.86
C GLU A 202 -2.37 3.06 17.43
N LYS A 203 -2.43 4.39 17.53
CA LYS A 203 -1.36 5.19 18.13
C LYS A 203 -1.88 6.54 18.61
N ASN A 204 -1.51 6.93 19.82
CA ASN A 204 -1.81 8.26 20.37
C ASN A 204 -3.28 8.67 20.25
N GLY A 205 -4.22 7.74 20.50
CA GLY A 205 -5.65 8.00 20.41
C GLY A 205 -6.22 8.05 18.99
N LEU A 206 -5.43 7.75 17.96
CA LEU A 206 -5.89 7.55 16.58
C LEU A 206 -6.03 6.05 16.30
N ARG A 207 -7.12 5.68 15.65
CA ARG A 207 -7.35 4.35 15.08
C ARG A 207 -7.54 4.46 13.58
N LEU A 208 -6.57 4.03 12.80
CA LEU A 208 -6.60 3.98 11.34
C LEU A 208 -6.86 2.57 10.86
N GLY A 209 -7.91 2.35 10.08
CA GLY A 209 -8.21 1.06 9.44
C GLY A 209 -7.79 1.04 7.97
N TYR A 210 -7.30 -0.09 7.51
CA TYR A 210 -7.07 -0.43 6.10
C TYR A 210 -7.71 -1.77 5.78
N THR A 211 -8.60 -1.83 4.81
CA THR A 211 -9.36 -3.05 4.52
C THR A 211 -8.57 -4.10 3.78
N SER A 212 -7.54 -3.73 3.01
CA SER A 212 -7.01 -4.55 1.92
C SER A 212 -8.13 -4.93 0.92
N ASP A 213 -7.84 -5.83 -0.02
CA ASP A 213 -8.85 -6.40 -0.90
C ASP A 213 -9.66 -7.44 -0.14
N THR A 214 -10.96 -7.22 -0.02
CA THR A 214 -11.83 -8.10 0.75
C THR A 214 -13.28 -8.06 0.26
N SER A 215 -13.93 -9.20 0.25
CA SER A 215 -15.38 -9.30 0.14
C SER A 215 -16.03 -9.00 1.50
N TYR A 216 -17.20 -8.39 1.48
CA TYR A 216 -17.96 -8.07 2.70
C TYR A 216 -19.34 -8.73 2.71
N ILE A 217 -20.05 -8.75 1.56
CA ILE A 217 -21.40 -9.32 1.46
C ILE A 217 -21.28 -10.84 1.36
N VAL A 218 -22.10 -11.56 2.12
CA VAL A 218 -22.22 -13.02 2.06
C VAL A 218 -23.45 -13.39 1.25
N SER A 219 -24.61 -12.79 1.53
CA SER A 219 -25.82 -12.99 0.74
C SER A 219 -26.64 -11.71 0.63
N PHE A 220 -27.47 -11.64 -0.41
CA PHE A 220 -28.33 -10.51 -0.68
C PHE A 220 -29.69 -10.97 -1.18
N ARG A 221 -30.69 -10.11 -1.05
CA ARG A 221 -32.01 -10.27 -1.66
C ARG A 221 -32.00 -9.60 -3.03
N ALA A 222 -32.40 -10.35 -4.04
CA ALA A 222 -32.62 -9.82 -5.39
C ALA A 222 -33.95 -9.08 -5.49
N SER A 223 -34.15 -8.31 -6.58
CA SER A 223 -35.38 -7.54 -6.82
C SER A 223 -36.62 -8.42 -6.98
N ASP A 224 -36.46 -9.68 -7.39
CA ASP A 224 -37.50 -10.70 -7.48
C ASP A 224 -37.86 -11.32 -6.11
N GLY A 225 -37.21 -10.88 -5.02
CA GLY A 225 -37.42 -11.40 -3.68
C GLY A 225 -36.60 -12.66 -3.35
N THR A 226 -35.87 -13.23 -4.28
CA THR A 226 -35.05 -14.41 -4.03
C THR A 226 -33.79 -14.06 -3.24
N ARG A 227 -33.37 -14.99 -2.35
CA ARG A 227 -32.05 -14.89 -1.69
C ARG A 227 -31.00 -15.49 -2.61
N ARG A 228 -29.90 -14.76 -2.79
CA ARG A 228 -28.73 -15.19 -3.57
C ARG A 228 -27.45 -15.05 -2.75
N THR A 229 -26.52 -15.97 -2.92
CA THR A 229 -25.19 -15.85 -2.31
C THR A 229 -24.25 -15.10 -3.25
N ILE A 230 -23.25 -14.43 -2.69
CA ILE A 230 -22.27 -13.70 -3.50
C ILE A 230 -21.37 -14.65 -4.30
N GLU A 231 -21.19 -15.89 -3.82
CA GLU A 231 -20.37 -16.91 -4.48
C GLU A 231 -21.00 -17.43 -5.77
N ASP A 232 -22.32 -17.51 -5.79
CA ASP A 232 -23.07 -17.97 -6.96
C ASP A 232 -23.23 -16.88 -8.04
N ASN A 233 -22.94 -15.64 -7.71
CA ASN A 233 -23.17 -14.48 -8.56
C ASN A 233 -21.88 -13.76 -8.91
N PHE A 234 -21.16 -14.31 -9.89
CA PHE A 234 -19.85 -13.80 -10.32
C PHE A 234 -19.92 -12.43 -11.02
N ALA A 235 -21.02 -12.15 -11.67
CA ALA A 235 -21.25 -10.92 -12.41
C ALA A 235 -22.12 -9.96 -11.61
N VAL A 236 -22.24 -8.82 -11.98
CA VAL A 236 -23.00 -7.64 -11.58
C VAL A 236 -24.21 -7.97 -10.69
N MET A 237 -24.26 -7.38 -9.51
CA MET A 237 -25.45 -7.42 -8.64
C MET A 237 -26.51 -6.43 -9.17
N GLU A 238 -26.90 -6.58 -10.44
CA GLU A 238 -27.91 -5.69 -11.08
C GLU A 238 -29.27 -5.78 -10.40
N ASP A 239 -29.59 -6.98 -9.89
CA ASP A 239 -30.85 -7.25 -9.22
C ASP A 239 -30.82 -7.06 -7.71
N PHE A 240 -29.83 -6.35 -7.19
CA PHE A 240 -29.65 -6.16 -5.75
C PHE A 240 -30.76 -5.28 -5.15
N ALA A 241 -31.46 -5.79 -4.14
CA ALA A 241 -32.43 -5.05 -3.36
C ALA A 241 -31.93 -4.74 -1.93
N ALA A 242 -31.35 -5.73 -1.24
CA ALA A 242 -30.87 -5.55 0.11
C ALA A 242 -29.78 -6.57 0.50
N ILE A 243 -28.87 -6.18 1.37
CA ILE A 243 -27.93 -7.10 2.05
C ILE A 243 -28.74 -7.93 3.05
N GLU A 244 -28.60 -9.25 3.00
CA GLU A 244 -29.22 -10.18 3.98
C GLU A 244 -28.20 -10.71 4.98
N ASP A 245 -26.97 -10.97 4.51
CA ASP A 245 -25.88 -11.43 5.37
C ASP A 245 -24.55 -10.84 4.92
N TYR A 246 -23.63 -10.62 5.86
CA TYR A 246 -22.36 -9.97 5.65
C TYR A 246 -21.31 -10.48 6.63
N ARG A 247 -20.04 -10.11 6.43
CA ARG A 247 -18.91 -10.44 7.30
C ARG A 247 -19.00 -9.60 8.59
N HIS A 248 -19.57 -10.18 9.63
CA HIS A 248 -19.78 -9.50 10.93
C HIS A 248 -18.49 -9.09 11.60
N ASP A 249 -17.43 -9.88 11.46
CA ASP A 249 -16.09 -9.60 11.96
C ASP A 249 -15.49 -8.33 11.33
N LEU A 250 -15.66 -8.13 10.01
CA LEU A 250 -15.23 -6.90 9.34
C LEU A 250 -16.05 -5.70 9.80
N LYS A 251 -17.38 -5.86 9.97
CA LYS A 251 -18.23 -4.81 10.51
C LYS A 251 -17.78 -4.41 11.91
N ALA A 252 -17.53 -5.38 12.78
CA ALA A 252 -17.07 -5.13 14.14
C ALA A 252 -15.71 -4.42 14.18
N ALA A 253 -14.74 -4.92 13.39
CA ALA A 253 -13.39 -4.38 13.35
C ALA A 253 -13.35 -2.92 12.83
N TYR A 254 -13.97 -2.66 11.68
CA TYR A 254 -13.85 -1.36 11.00
C TYR A 254 -14.88 -0.33 11.41
N SER A 255 -15.95 -0.68 12.13
CA SER A 255 -16.89 0.29 12.67
C SER A 255 -16.33 1.16 13.80
N ASP A 256 -15.24 0.74 14.40
CA ASP A 256 -14.63 1.39 15.57
C ASP A 256 -13.28 2.07 15.25
N VAL A 257 -13.02 2.43 13.98
CA VAL A 257 -11.85 3.22 13.60
C VAL A 257 -12.21 4.67 13.37
N ASP A 258 -11.25 5.58 13.49
CA ASP A 258 -11.46 7.01 13.27
C ASP A 258 -11.40 7.35 11.77
N VAL A 259 -10.41 6.77 11.06
CA VAL A 259 -10.23 6.91 9.63
C VAL A 259 -10.16 5.52 8.99
N LEU A 260 -10.90 5.30 7.91
CA LEU A 260 -10.88 4.04 7.17
C LEU A 260 -10.36 4.26 5.75
N VAL A 261 -9.29 3.56 5.38
CA VAL A 261 -8.84 3.39 4.00
C VAL A 261 -9.48 2.12 3.46
N ALA A 262 -10.34 2.25 2.46
CA ALA A 262 -11.11 1.13 1.92
C ALA A 262 -10.81 0.89 0.45
N ASN A 263 -10.40 -0.34 0.12
CA ASN A 263 -10.29 -0.80 -1.27
C ASN A 263 -11.69 -1.08 -1.81
N VAL A 264 -12.06 -0.43 -2.93
CA VAL A 264 -13.40 -0.46 -3.50
C VAL A 264 -13.36 -0.99 -4.92
N GLY A 265 -13.91 -2.17 -5.16
CA GLY A 265 -13.93 -2.79 -6.47
C GLY A 265 -14.89 -2.11 -7.46
N GLY A 266 -16.00 -1.54 -6.97
CA GLY A 266 -16.99 -0.89 -7.82
C GLY A 266 -18.28 -0.58 -7.09
N HIS A 267 -19.34 -0.17 -7.82
CA HIS A 267 -20.63 0.09 -7.17
C HIS A 267 -21.28 -1.20 -6.65
N ALA A 268 -21.61 -2.12 -7.54
CA ALA A 268 -22.16 -3.43 -7.22
C ALA A 268 -21.32 -4.59 -7.78
N SER A 269 -20.43 -4.30 -8.75
CA SER A 269 -19.54 -5.28 -9.36
C SER A 269 -18.37 -5.64 -8.43
N GLY A 270 -17.80 -6.82 -8.66
CA GLY A 270 -16.60 -7.27 -7.93
C GLY A 270 -16.87 -7.76 -6.49
N ALA A 271 -18.10 -7.69 -5.99
CA ALA A 271 -18.43 -7.92 -4.59
C ALA A 271 -18.06 -9.31 -4.03
N ARG A 272 -17.77 -10.28 -4.90
CA ARG A 272 -17.30 -11.60 -4.49
C ARG A 272 -15.86 -11.55 -3.91
N LEU A 273 -15.01 -10.72 -4.49
CA LEU A 273 -13.58 -10.66 -4.14
C LEU A 273 -13.17 -9.31 -3.58
N GLU A 274 -13.98 -8.29 -3.82
CA GLU A 274 -13.70 -6.91 -3.48
C GLU A 274 -14.86 -6.31 -2.69
N MET A 275 -14.60 -5.27 -1.93
CA MET A 275 -15.66 -4.50 -1.30
C MET A 275 -16.36 -3.60 -2.34
N SER A 276 -17.67 -3.78 -2.50
CA SER A 276 -18.46 -2.88 -3.34
C SER A 276 -18.84 -1.60 -2.60
N ALA A 277 -19.26 -0.56 -3.33
CA ALA A 277 -19.78 0.66 -2.70
C ALA A 277 -21.02 0.41 -1.83
N LEU A 278 -21.88 -0.55 -2.24
CA LEU A 278 -23.01 -1.02 -1.44
C LEU A 278 -22.57 -1.61 -0.10
N ALA A 279 -21.52 -2.45 -0.16
CA ALA A 279 -20.92 -3.08 1.01
C ALA A 279 -20.28 -2.04 1.95
N LEU A 280 -19.50 -1.12 1.39
CA LEU A 280 -18.83 -0.07 2.14
C LEU A 280 -19.84 0.86 2.83
N ALA A 281 -20.89 1.27 2.12
CA ALA A 281 -21.96 2.08 2.71
C ALA A 281 -22.67 1.37 3.88
N HIS A 282 -22.90 0.05 3.76
CA HIS A 282 -23.46 -0.75 4.85
C HIS A 282 -22.46 -0.89 6.02
N LEU A 283 -21.19 -1.12 5.75
CA LEU A 283 -20.14 -1.20 6.77
C LEU A 283 -20.05 0.11 7.57
N LEU A 284 -20.07 1.25 6.90
CA LEU A 284 -19.92 2.56 7.52
C LEU A 284 -21.18 3.04 8.27
N ARG A 285 -22.36 2.55 7.90
CA ARG A 285 -23.62 2.98 8.53
C ARG A 285 -23.62 2.66 10.03
N GLY A 286 -23.79 3.71 10.87
CA GLY A 286 -23.77 3.59 12.32
C GLY A 286 -22.39 3.29 12.91
N SER A 287 -21.32 3.41 12.13
CA SER A 287 -19.94 3.35 12.62
C SER A 287 -19.54 4.69 13.27
N ARG A 288 -18.40 4.67 13.97
CA ARG A 288 -17.78 5.91 14.49
C ARG A 288 -16.73 6.49 13.53
N VAL A 289 -16.59 5.96 12.33
CA VAL A 289 -15.66 6.45 11.32
C VAL A 289 -15.95 7.92 11.01
N GLN A 290 -14.93 8.76 11.14
CA GLN A 290 -15.01 10.19 10.89
C GLN A 290 -14.70 10.53 9.43
N LEU A 291 -13.88 9.72 8.77
CA LEU A 291 -13.52 9.87 7.37
C LEU A 291 -13.24 8.50 6.74
N CYS A 292 -13.81 8.27 5.56
CA CYS A 292 -13.47 7.14 4.69
C CYS A 292 -12.69 7.63 3.47
N LEU A 293 -11.56 6.98 3.16
CA LEU A 293 -10.73 7.20 1.98
C LEU A 293 -10.92 5.99 1.05
N ALA A 294 -11.71 6.15 0.00
CA ALA A 294 -11.96 5.11 -0.99
C ALA A 294 -10.84 5.06 -2.03
N THR A 295 -10.28 3.89 -2.24
CA THR A 295 -9.13 3.66 -3.13
C THR A 295 -9.28 2.35 -3.89
N HIS A 296 -8.30 1.98 -4.72
CA HIS A 296 -8.17 0.67 -5.38
C HIS A 296 -9.36 0.31 -6.30
N PHE A 297 -9.91 1.29 -7.00
CA PHE A 297 -11.05 1.08 -7.89
C PHE A 297 -10.74 0.14 -9.06
N LEU A 298 -11.66 -0.76 -9.40
CA LEU A 298 -11.58 -1.58 -10.61
C LEU A 298 -11.65 -0.71 -11.87
N ARG A 299 -11.09 -1.21 -12.97
CA ARG A 299 -11.13 -0.52 -14.28
C ARG A 299 -12.55 -0.17 -14.75
N THR A 300 -13.53 -0.99 -14.38
CA THR A 300 -14.95 -0.73 -14.66
C THR A 300 -15.48 0.55 -13.99
N CYS A 301 -14.77 1.07 -12.99
CA CYS A 301 -15.08 2.36 -12.37
C CYS A 301 -14.41 3.54 -13.06
N LEU A 302 -13.48 3.29 -13.99
CA LEU A 302 -12.69 4.30 -14.68
C LEU A 302 -13.12 4.48 -16.12
N TYR A 303 -13.72 3.45 -16.75
CA TYR A 303 -14.07 3.43 -18.16
C TYR A 303 -15.43 2.78 -18.42
N PRO A 304 -16.22 3.33 -19.36
CA PRO A 304 -15.96 4.54 -20.15
C PRO A 304 -16.17 5.85 -19.37
N HIS A 305 -16.67 5.75 -18.14
CA HIS A 305 -16.93 6.90 -17.25
C HIS A 305 -16.12 6.75 -15.98
N ASP A 306 -15.52 7.83 -15.51
CA ASP A 306 -14.91 7.86 -14.18
C ASP A 306 -16.01 7.97 -13.10
N LEU A 307 -16.27 6.86 -12.41
CA LEU A 307 -17.31 6.74 -11.41
C LEU A 307 -16.81 6.97 -9.98
N ARG A 308 -15.52 7.20 -9.77
CA ARG A 308 -14.91 7.26 -8.43
C ARG A 308 -15.58 8.30 -7.53
N ALA A 309 -15.74 9.50 -8.05
CA ALA A 309 -16.41 10.59 -7.29
C ALA A 309 -17.88 10.28 -7.04
N ASP A 310 -18.58 9.65 -7.97
CA ASP A 310 -19.97 9.25 -7.82
C ASP A 310 -20.11 8.15 -6.75
N ILE A 311 -19.20 7.17 -6.75
CA ILE A 311 -19.14 6.12 -5.74
C ILE A 311 -18.90 6.73 -4.36
N ALA A 312 -17.93 7.64 -4.21
CA ALA A 312 -17.68 8.31 -2.92
C ALA A 312 -18.90 9.08 -2.44
N ARG A 313 -19.57 9.84 -3.31
CA ARG A 313 -20.82 10.55 -2.99
C ARG A 313 -21.95 9.59 -2.58
N TYR A 314 -22.09 8.47 -3.29
CA TYR A 314 -23.07 7.45 -2.94
C TYR A 314 -22.80 6.88 -1.53
N VAL A 315 -21.55 6.47 -1.26
CA VAL A 315 -21.16 5.92 0.04
C VAL A 315 -21.45 6.93 1.15
N GLN A 316 -21.07 8.19 0.98
CA GLN A 316 -21.34 9.25 1.94
C GLN A 316 -22.85 9.44 2.16
N ALA A 317 -23.65 9.54 1.11
CA ALA A 317 -25.09 9.73 1.21
C ALA A 317 -25.80 8.54 1.90
N ALA A 318 -25.36 7.32 1.61
CA ALA A 318 -25.96 6.09 2.13
C ALA A 318 -25.52 5.74 3.56
N SER A 319 -24.33 6.14 3.97
CA SER A 319 -23.77 5.84 5.30
C SER A 319 -23.85 6.98 6.30
N GLY A 320 -23.83 8.23 5.83
CA GLY A 320 -23.67 9.44 6.64
C GLY A 320 -22.20 9.77 6.97
N VAL A 321 -21.24 8.96 6.52
CA VAL A 321 -19.81 9.14 6.80
C VAL A 321 -19.16 9.93 5.65
N PRO A 322 -18.43 11.02 5.92
CA PRO A 322 -17.64 11.73 4.92
C PRO A 322 -16.73 10.74 4.16
N THR A 323 -16.83 10.73 2.84
CA THR A 323 -16.07 9.78 2.00
C THR A 323 -15.42 10.55 0.86
N LEU A 324 -14.10 10.39 0.74
CA LEU A 324 -13.27 10.98 -0.29
C LEU A 324 -12.64 9.90 -1.16
N VAL A 325 -12.40 10.22 -2.42
CA VAL A 325 -11.50 9.43 -3.27
C VAL A 325 -10.07 9.71 -2.82
N ALA A 326 -9.31 8.66 -2.59
CA ALA A 326 -7.87 8.77 -2.33
C ALA A 326 -7.14 9.03 -3.65
N GLU A 327 -7.13 10.29 -4.06
CA GLU A 327 -6.47 10.73 -5.29
C GLU A 327 -4.97 10.51 -5.23
N SER A 328 -4.37 10.38 -6.41
CA SER A 328 -2.92 10.37 -6.59
C SER A 328 -2.27 11.55 -5.87
N ARG A 329 -1.22 11.29 -5.09
CA ARG A 329 -0.48 12.27 -4.26
C ARG A 329 -1.30 12.95 -3.16
N LEU A 330 -2.48 12.44 -2.83
CA LEU A 330 -3.23 12.98 -1.68
C LEU A 330 -2.39 12.86 -0.41
N ARG A 331 -2.21 13.99 0.27
CA ARG A 331 -1.62 14.07 1.61
C ARG A 331 -2.65 14.61 2.58
N LEU A 332 -2.92 13.84 3.64
CA LEU A 332 -3.90 14.19 4.66
C LEU A 332 -3.24 14.21 6.04
N ASP A 333 -3.47 15.28 6.80
CA ASP A 333 -3.14 15.34 8.22
C ASP A 333 -4.15 14.48 9.02
N LEU A 334 -3.65 13.57 9.82
CA LEU A 334 -4.46 12.67 10.65
C LEU A 334 -4.70 13.21 12.06
N GLY A 335 -4.02 14.27 12.46
CA GLY A 335 -4.17 14.88 13.78
C GLY A 335 -5.60 15.26 14.16
N PRO A 336 -6.40 15.85 13.25
CA PRO A 336 -7.79 16.23 13.51
C PRO A 336 -8.73 15.06 13.85
N PHE A 337 -8.39 13.84 13.43
CA PHE A 337 -9.23 12.64 13.60
C PHE A 337 -8.94 11.86 14.88
N ARG A 338 -7.93 12.25 15.65
CA ARG A 338 -7.67 11.62 16.95
C ARG A 338 -8.90 11.74 17.83
N SER A 339 -9.39 10.62 18.34
CA SER A 339 -10.38 10.62 19.40
C SER A 339 -9.84 11.47 20.55
N ARG A 340 -10.53 12.54 20.91
CA ARG A 340 -10.18 13.29 22.13
C ARG A 340 -10.22 12.27 23.24
N GLU A 341 -9.10 12.07 23.93
CA GLU A 341 -9.10 11.33 25.17
C GLU A 341 -10.34 11.79 25.93
N SER A 342 -11.20 10.85 26.27
CA SER A 342 -12.35 11.14 27.12
C SER A 342 -11.78 11.69 28.43
N GLY A 343 -11.62 13.01 28.45
CA GLY A 343 -11.23 13.71 29.63
C GLY A 343 -12.19 13.30 30.74
N ASN A 344 -11.65 12.83 31.86
CA ASN A 344 -12.33 12.50 33.08
C ASN A 344 -13.65 13.29 33.24
N ARG A 345 -14.76 12.57 33.11
CA ARG A 345 -16.00 12.97 33.71
C ARG A 345 -16.28 12.14 34.93
#